data_1f5932bce4a71dcffd025370d61bc5a7
#
_entry.id   1f5932bce4a71dcffd025370d61bc5a7
#
_cell.length_a   1.000
_cell.length_b   1.000
_cell.length_c   1.000
_cell.angle_alpha   90.00
_cell.angle_beta   90.00
_cell.angle_gamma   90.00
#
_symmetry.space_group_name_H-M   'P 1'
#
loop_
_entity.id
_entity.type
_entity.pdbx_description
1 polymer ?
#
loop_
_entity_poly.entity_id
_entity_poly.type
_entity_poly.pdbx_seq_one_letter_code
_entity_poly.pdbx_strand_id
1 'polypeptide(L)'
;MKKRIFAAFLAMTMALSLAACGASATEKKETEKATEQGSEKASDGASEKAEESKEEKKDASSGKGMKVGIVTDVGGVNDGSFNQSAWEGLQRAQKELGIEAKYLESKTDADYKPNIETFVDEDYDLIICIGYALADALKAESAANPDVKFAIVDDASLADVPNVTSLMFEQAQVSYLAGYVAGKTTKKNTVGIVLGMATDMMNQFGYGYTAGVLDANADAKVLQANANSFADTATGKTTANNMVTNGADVIFQVAGGTGLGVIDACKEAKIWAIGVDSDQSSIAPETILTSAMKRVDNAVFDVSKELVDGKVEGGVKTYTLADEGVDLAPGTENIDPAVVKEVDELKKKIVSGELKVPNNKADFEAKYGDVYDLDN
;
A
#
# COMPACT_ATOMS: atom_id res chain seq x y z
N MET A 1 -56.50 21.24 7.19
CA MET A 1 -57.00 21.12 8.56
C MET A 1 -55.83 20.64 9.39
N LYS A 2 -55.11 21.53 10.11
CA LYS A 2 -55.11 21.79 11.54
C LYS A 2 -54.98 20.44 12.35
N LYS A 3 -53.93 20.22 13.17
CA LYS A 3 -53.36 20.90 14.38
C LYS A 3 -52.05 20.18 14.72
N ARG A 4 -50.90 20.70 14.94
CA ARG A 4 -50.28 21.40 16.12
C ARG A 4 -50.60 20.76 17.47
N ILE A 5 -49.55 20.46 18.28
CA ILE A 5 -49.36 20.79 19.70
C ILE A 5 -48.20 19.95 20.25
N PHE A 6 -47.13 20.55 20.67
CA PHE A 6 -46.49 21.06 21.88
C PHE A 6 -45.54 20.07 22.57
N ALA A 7 -44.39 20.43 22.64
CA ALA A 7 -43.30 20.72 23.58
C ALA A 7 -43.55 20.36 25.07
N ALA A 8 -42.58 19.75 25.73
CA ALA A 8 -42.22 20.05 27.11
C ALA A 8 -40.74 19.74 27.40
N PHE A 9 -40.06 20.77 27.81
CA PHE A 9 -38.78 20.88 28.50
C PHE A 9 -38.78 20.08 29.82
N LEU A 10 -37.64 19.46 30.19
CA LEU A 10 -37.21 19.45 31.59
C LEU A 10 -35.67 19.42 31.65
N ALA A 11 -35.14 20.55 32.04
CA ALA A 11 -33.80 20.70 32.57
C ALA A 11 -33.82 20.39 34.07
N MET A 12 -32.81 19.71 34.58
CA MET A 12 -32.52 19.77 36.02
C MET A 12 -31.01 19.66 36.25
N THR A 13 -30.58 20.70 36.91
CA THR A 13 -29.26 21.11 37.31
C THR A 13 -28.75 20.43 38.58
N MET A 14 -27.40 20.40 38.70
CA MET A 14 -26.55 20.53 39.88
C MET A 14 -26.52 19.40 40.93
N ALA A 15 -25.33 18.94 41.28
CA ALA A 15 -24.59 19.55 42.38
C ALA A 15 -23.14 18.98 42.49
N LEU A 16 -22.21 19.92 42.72
CA LEU A 16 -20.85 19.74 43.23
C LEU A 16 -20.82 19.02 44.59
N SER A 17 -19.78 18.26 44.85
CA SER A 17 -19.18 18.20 46.19
C SER A 17 -17.65 17.95 46.07
N LEU A 18 -16.90 18.96 46.49
CA LEU A 18 -15.48 18.91 46.91
C LEU A 18 -15.38 18.32 48.34
N ALA A 19 -14.33 17.57 48.59
CA ALA A 19 -13.51 17.57 49.81
C ALA A 19 -12.34 16.60 49.58
N ALA A 20 -11.12 16.97 49.46
CA ALA A 20 -10.15 17.69 50.28
C ALA A 20 -9.53 16.83 51.42
N CYS A 21 -8.18 16.95 51.47
CA CYS A 21 -7.22 16.65 52.56
C CYS A 21 -6.80 15.17 52.69
N GLY A 22 -5.51 14.87 52.86
CA GLY A 22 -4.29 15.65 53.12
C GLY A 22 -3.13 14.69 53.24
N ALA A 23 -1.96 15.14 52.86
CA ALA A 23 -0.73 15.36 53.65
C ALA A 23 -0.14 14.10 54.32
N SER A 24 1.13 13.80 54.32
CA SER A 24 2.35 14.53 54.56
C SER A 24 3.56 13.60 54.28
N ALA A 25 4.57 14.05 53.61
CA ALA A 25 5.92 14.44 54.07
C ALA A 25 6.73 13.27 54.69
N THR A 26 7.98 13.06 54.47
CA THR A 26 9.19 13.87 54.52
C THR A 26 10.42 13.03 54.11
N GLU A 27 11.33 13.60 53.38
CA GLU A 27 12.78 13.84 53.66
C GLU A 27 13.69 12.62 53.87
N LYS A 28 14.91 12.56 53.39
CA LYS A 28 16.08 13.42 53.15
C LYS A 28 17.16 12.59 52.45
N LYS A 29 17.93 13.15 51.54
CA LYS A 29 19.33 13.66 51.63
C LYS A 29 20.36 12.64 52.16
N GLU A 30 21.44 12.44 51.47
CA GLU A 30 22.74 13.14 51.30
C GLU A 30 23.68 12.25 50.48
N THR A 31 24.31 12.75 49.46
CA THR A 31 25.62 13.38 49.26
C THR A 31 26.84 12.63 49.85
N GLU A 32 27.80 12.34 48.99
CA GLU A 32 29.23 12.67 49.00
C GLU A 32 29.97 11.79 47.98
N LYS A 33 30.65 12.25 46.99
CA LYS A 33 31.81 13.10 46.77
C LYS A 33 33.18 12.43 47.10
N ALA A 34 34.02 12.54 46.09
CA ALA A 34 35.47 12.69 46.08
C ALA A 34 36.28 11.39 46.04
N THR A 35 37.37 11.25 45.45
CA THR A 35 38.38 12.04 44.78
C THR A 35 39.49 11.10 44.32
N GLU A 36 40.01 11.34 43.16
CA GLU A 36 41.39 11.63 42.77
C GLU A 36 42.48 10.53 42.74
N GLN A 37 43.20 10.66 41.64
CA GLN A 37 44.65 10.49 41.39
C GLN A 37 45.16 9.08 41.19
N GLY A 38 45.93 8.77 40.21
CA GLY A 38 46.80 9.54 39.31
C GLY A 38 47.89 8.61 38.82
N SER A 39 48.53 9.02 37.77
CA SER A 39 49.93 8.80 37.41
C SER A 39 50.26 7.80 36.32
N GLU A 40 50.52 8.37 35.15
CA GLU A 40 51.74 8.27 34.30
C GLU A 40 52.48 6.94 34.16
N LYS A 41 52.69 6.47 32.95
CA LYS A 41 53.90 6.66 32.16
C LYS A 41 53.89 6.04 30.78
N ALA A 42 54.48 6.79 29.89
CA ALA A 42 54.70 6.62 28.47
C ALA A 42 55.49 5.36 28.09
N SER A 43 55.30 4.90 26.84
CA SER A 43 56.36 4.88 25.82
C SER A 43 55.86 4.42 24.46
N ASP A 44 56.11 5.30 23.50
CA ASP A 44 56.65 5.13 22.14
C ASP A 44 56.11 4.02 21.20
N GLY A 45 55.68 4.50 20.04
CA GLY A 45 56.25 4.10 18.80
C GLY A 45 55.37 3.24 17.88
N ALA A 46 54.66 3.85 16.98
CA ALA A 46 54.77 3.61 15.53
C ALA A 46 53.61 4.26 14.76
N SER A 47 53.99 5.18 13.94
CA SER A 47 53.17 5.84 12.94
C SER A 47 52.76 4.83 11.86
N GLU A 48 51.47 4.57 11.71
CA GLU A 48 50.89 4.09 10.44
C GLU A 48 49.82 5.08 10.02
N LYS A 49 50.09 5.73 8.88
CA LYS A 49 49.16 6.56 8.14
C LYS A 49 47.94 5.76 7.76
N ALA A 50 46.81 6.02 8.42
CA ALA A 50 45.52 5.74 7.84
C ALA A 50 45.21 6.87 6.84
N GLU A 51 45.19 6.56 5.56
CA GLU A 51 44.58 7.39 4.53
C GLU A 51 43.08 7.48 4.85
N GLU A 52 42.65 8.63 5.32
CA GLU A 52 41.23 9.02 5.30
C GLU A 52 40.81 9.10 3.84
N SER A 53 40.10 8.08 3.36
CA SER A 53 39.29 8.20 2.18
C SER A 53 38.18 9.21 2.47
N LYS A 54 38.37 10.43 1.97
CA LYS A 54 37.27 11.40 1.85
C LYS A 54 36.27 10.80 0.88
N GLU A 55 35.24 10.15 1.40
CA GLU A 55 33.98 10.05 0.69
C GLU A 55 33.47 11.48 0.47
N GLU A 56 33.56 11.93 -0.76
CA GLU A 56 32.82 13.09 -1.24
C GLU A 56 31.34 12.81 -0.96
N LYS A 57 30.80 13.41 0.10
CA LYS A 57 29.34 13.61 0.22
C LYS A 57 28.96 14.43 -1.01
N LYS A 58 28.42 13.76 -2.04
CA LYS A 58 27.60 14.43 -3.03
C LYS A 58 26.53 15.18 -2.27
N ASP A 59 26.52 16.51 -2.37
CA ASP A 59 25.44 17.35 -1.90
C ASP A 59 24.14 16.77 -2.49
N ALA A 60 23.32 16.16 -1.63
CA ALA A 60 22.01 15.72 -2.03
C ALA A 60 21.24 16.97 -2.42
N SER A 61 20.75 17.02 -3.66
CA SER A 61 19.90 18.10 -4.14
C SER A 61 18.76 18.30 -3.14
N SER A 62 18.65 19.51 -2.60
CA SER A 62 17.58 19.83 -1.65
C SER A 62 16.30 20.12 -2.43
N GLY A 63 15.21 19.42 -2.11
CA GLY A 63 13.86 19.67 -2.64
C GLY A 63 13.18 20.91 -2.04
N LYS A 64 13.92 21.73 -1.31
CA LYS A 64 13.37 22.91 -0.63
C LYS A 64 12.71 23.89 -1.63
N GLY A 65 11.41 24.11 -1.42
CA GLY A 65 10.60 24.98 -2.25
C GLY A 65 9.89 24.27 -3.41
N MET A 66 10.19 22.97 -3.64
CA MET A 66 9.43 22.16 -4.60
C MET A 66 8.16 21.60 -3.95
N LYS A 67 7.08 21.57 -4.71
CA LYS A 67 5.75 21.16 -4.26
C LYS A 67 5.30 19.91 -5.02
N VAL A 68 4.89 18.87 -4.29
CA VAL A 68 4.34 17.64 -4.86
C VAL A 68 2.95 17.38 -4.30
N GLY A 69 1.96 17.21 -5.19
CA GLY A 69 0.57 16.95 -4.83
C GLY A 69 0.13 15.54 -5.21
N ILE A 70 -0.72 14.93 -4.39
CA ILE A 70 -1.43 13.69 -4.71
C ILE A 70 -2.91 13.98 -4.86
N VAL A 71 -3.53 13.47 -5.93
CA VAL A 71 -4.99 13.38 -6.08
C VAL A 71 -5.39 11.92 -5.93
N THR A 72 -6.20 11.60 -4.91
CA THR A 72 -6.68 10.22 -4.69
C THR A 72 -7.90 9.91 -5.56
N ASP A 73 -8.14 8.63 -5.79
CA ASP A 73 -9.44 8.17 -6.25
C ASP A 73 -10.51 8.28 -5.14
N VAL A 74 -11.70 7.73 -5.38
CA VAL A 74 -12.83 7.77 -4.45
C VAL A 74 -12.62 6.98 -3.15
N GLY A 75 -11.56 6.18 -3.04
CA GLY A 75 -11.17 5.44 -1.84
C GLY A 75 -10.69 6.35 -0.72
N GLY A 76 -10.10 7.49 -1.08
CA GLY A 76 -9.53 8.46 -0.14
C GLY A 76 -8.27 7.94 0.57
N VAL A 77 -7.54 8.83 1.23
CA VAL A 77 -6.21 8.59 1.80
C VAL A 77 -6.18 7.61 2.99
N ASN A 78 -7.33 7.30 3.57
CA ASN A 78 -7.45 6.40 4.73
C ASN A 78 -8.07 5.04 4.36
N ASP A 79 -7.81 4.56 3.15
CA ASP A 79 -8.32 3.27 2.66
C ASP A 79 -7.62 2.04 3.27
N GLY A 80 -6.57 2.25 4.05
CA GLY A 80 -5.76 1.19 4.65
C GLY A 80 -4.97 0.37 3.62
N SER A 81 -4.78 0.89 2.39
CA SER A 81 -4.28 0.16 1.23
C SER A 81 -3.60 1.12 0.23
N PHE A 82 -4.14 1.25 -0.96
CA PHE A 82 -3.57 1.87 -2.16
C PHE A 82 -3.28 3.37 -2.01
N ASN A 83 -4.30 4.18 -1.68
CA ASN A 83 -4.13 5.62 -1.52
C ASN A 83 -3.32 5.97 -0.26
N GLN A 84 -3.51 5.22 0.83
CA GLN A 84 -2.71 5.39 2.04
C GLN A 84 -1.23 5.13 1.76
N SER A 85 -0.90 4.05 1.04
CA SER A 85 0.47 3.72 0.64
C SER A 85 1.10 4.87 -0.17
N ALA A 86 0.37 5.44 -1.14
CA ALA A 86 0.84 6.60 -1.91
C ALA A 86 1.16 7.81 -1.01
N TRP A 87 0.26 8.12 -0.07
CA TRP A 87 0.46 9.21 0.87
C TRP A 87 1.65 8.98 1.80
N GLU A 88 1.85 7.77 2.30
CA GLU A 88 3.02 7.41 3.12
C GLU A 88 4.33 7.59 2.34
N GLY A 89 4.34 7.25 1.06
CA GLY A 89 5.47 7.52 0.16
C GLY A 89 5.76 9.00 0.01
N LEU A 90 4.74 9.83 -0.16
CA LEU A 90 4.91 11.28 -0.28
C LEU A 90 5.33 11.92 1.05
N GLN A 91 4.81 11.46 2.19
CA GLN A 91 5.27 11.91 3.51
C GLN A 91 6.76 11.57 3.74
N ARG A 92 7.19 10.40 3.28
CA ARG A 92 8.61 10.02 3.30
C ARG A 92 9.44 10.98 2.43
N ALA A 93 8.98 11.30 1.22
CA ALA A 93 9.64 12.26 0.35
C ALA A 93 9.71 13.66 0.97
N GLN A 94 8.64 14.13 1.62
CA GLN A 94 8.65 15.39 2.37
C GLN A 94 9.74 15.38 3.45
N LYS A 95 9.83 14.31 4.23
CA LYS A 95 10.78 14.18 5.33
C LYS A 95 12.23 14.09 4.87
N GLU A 96 12.49 13.31 3.81
CA GLU A 96 13.85 12.96 3.39
C GLU A 96 14.39 13.91 2.33
N LEU A 97 13.54 14.43 1.45
CA LEU A 97 13.93 15.31 0.34
C LEU A 97 13.67 16.79 0.61
N GLY A 98 12.85 17.11 1.62
CA GLY A 98 12.54 18.49 2.01
C GLY A 98 11.53 19.19 1.10
N ILE A 99 10.75 18.45 0.30
CA ILE A 99 9.67 18.97 -0.53
C ILE A 99 8.44 19.38 0.32
N GLU A 100 7.57 20.20 -0.24
CA GLU A 100 6.22 20.42 0.29
C GLU A 100 5.29 19.35 -0.26
N ALA A 101 4.51 18.69 0.63
CA ALA A 101 3.62 17.58 0.29
C ALA A 101 2.17 17.89 0.68
N LYS A 102 1.23 17.63 -0.21
CA LYS A 102 -0.21 17.80 0.02
C LYS A 102 -0.98 16.71 -0.73
N TYR A 103 -2.17 16.35 -0.23
CA TYR A 103 -3.13 15.55 -0.97
C TYR A 103 -4.48 16.24 -1.09
N LEU A 104 -5.23 15.88 -2.10
CA LEU A 104 -6.64 16.20 -2.28
C LEU A 104 -7.41 14.89 -2.50
N GLU A 105 -8.45 14.68 -1.70
CA GLU A 105 -9.34 13.53 -1.84
C GLU A 105 -10.45 13.80 -2.81
N SER A 106 -10.76 12.81 -3.65
CA SER A 106 -11.94 12.84 -4.51
C SER A 106 -13.06 12.04 -3.87
N LYS A 107 -14.28 12.56 -3.90
CA LYS A 107 -15.48 11.87 -3.39
C LYS A 107 -16.27 11.22 -4.51
N THR A 108 -16.11 11.75 -5.71
CA THR A 108 -16.73 11.27 -6.96
C THR A 108 -15.74 11.49 -8.11
N ASP A 109 -15.95 10.83 -9.24
CA ASP A 109 -15.16 11.02 -10.45
C ASP A 109 -15.18 12.47 -10.95
N ALA A 110 -16.26 13.22 -10.65
CA ALA A 110 -16.38 14.62 -10.99
C ALA A 110 -15.39 15.54 -10.25
N ASP A 111 -14.77 15.06 -9.17
CA ASP A 111 -13.80 15.80 -8.37
C ASP A 111 -12.37 15.67 -8.93
N TYR A 112 -12.09 14.68 -9.79
CA TYR A 112 -10.75 14.40 -10.29
C TYR A 112 -10.13 15.62 -10.99
N LYS A 113 -10.82 16.13 -11.99
CA LYS A 113 -10.34 17.28 -12.76
C LYS A 113 -10.17 18.54 -11.90
N PRO A 114 -11.17 19.00 -11.10
CA PRO A 114 -11.02 20.15 -10.21
C PRO A 114 -9.88 20.00 -9.19
N ASN A 115 -9.63 18.79 -8.69
CA ASN A 115 -8.53 18.56 -7.77
C ASN A 115 -7.16 18.68 -8.45
N ILE A 116 -7.01 18.20 -9.69
CA ILE A 116 -5.78 18.39 -10.49
C ILE A 116 -5.60 19.88 -10.79
N GLU A 117 -6.65 20.59 -11.28
CA GLU A 117 -6.64 22.03 -11.54
C GLU A 117 -6.21 22.84 -10.30
N THR A 118 -6.68 22.45 -9.11
CA THR A 118 -6.30 23.13 -7.85
C THR A 118 -4.79 23.09 -7.63
N PHE A 119 -4.12 21.96 -7.88
CA PHE A 119 -2.68 21.88 -7.73
C PHE A 119 -1.92 22.62 -8.84
N VAL A 120 -2.46 22.64 -10.06
CA VAL A 120 -1.91 23.46 -11.16
C VAL A 120 -1.99 24.94 -10.80
N ASP A 121 -3.14 25.42 -10.33
CA ASP A 121 -3.37 26.83 -9.93
C ASP A 121 -2.53 27.25 -8.72
N GLU A 122 -2.16 26.31 -7.85
CA GLU A 122 -1.27 26.53 -6.69
C GLU A 122 0.23 26.38 -7.04
N ASP A 123 0.59 26.27 -8.32
CA ASP A 123 1.97 26.12 -8.83
C ASP A 123 2.71 24.90 -8.23
N TYR A 124 2.12 23.71 -8.31
CA TYR A 124 2.78 22.46 -7.95
C TYR A 124 3.70 22.00 -9.06
N ASP A 125 4.92 21.54 -8.69
CA ASP A 125 5.95 21.08 -9.63
C ASP A 125 5.68 19.69 -10.18
N LEU A 126 5.05 18.81 -9.35
CA LEU A 126 4.63 17.46 -9.70
C LEU A 126 3.26 17.15 -9.09
N ILE A 127 2.36 16.65 -9.92
CA ILE A 127 1.01 16.22 -9.52
C ILE A 127 0.87 14.74 -9.83
N ILE A 128 0.59 13.92 -8.80
CA ILE A 128 0.52 12.46 -8.91
C ILE A 128 -0.94 12.02 -8.75
N CYS A 129 -1.49 11.43 -9.80
CA CYS A 129 -2.83 10.88 -9.82
C CYS A 129 -2.79 9.42 -9.36
N ILE A 130 -3.55 9.06 -8.32
CA ILE A 130 -3.53 7.73 -7.73
C ILE A 130 -4.69 6.91 -8.27
N GLY A 131 -4.38 6.09 -9.29
CA GLY A 131 -5.29 5.15 -9.92
C GLY A 131 -5.74 5.52 -11.34
N TYR A 132 -6.01 4.48 -12.11
CA TYR A 132 -6.40 4.57 -13.52
C TYR A 132 -7.69 5.38 -13.77
N ALA A 133 -8.57 5.49 -12.77
CA ALA A 133 -9.81 6.25 -12.89
C ALA A 133 -9.60 7.75 -13.17
N LEU A 134 -8.40 8.28 -12.85
CA LEU A 134 -8.04 9.68 -13.08
C LEU A 134 -7.49 9.93 -14.50
N ALA A 135 -7.29 8.90 -15.34
CA ALA A 135 -6.60 9.01 -16.62
C ALA A 135 -7.24 10.04 -17.57
N ASP A 136 -8.57 10.05 -17.72
CA ASP A 136 -9.25 11.01 -18.59
C ASP A 136 -9.11 12.46 -18.10
N ALA A 137 -9.21 12.68 -16.79
CA ALA A 137 -9.01 14.00 -16.19
C ALA A 137 -7.57 14.47 -16.38
N LEU A 138 -6.59 13.57 -16.12
CA LEU A 138 -5.16 13.87 -16.29
C LEU A 138 -4.81 14.15 -17.76
N LYS A 139 -5.40 13.42 -18.71
CA LYS A 139 -5.20 13.64 -20.13
C LYS A 139 -5.56 15.07 -20.54
N ALA A 140 -6.67 15.57 -20.03
CA ALA A 140 -7.10 16.94 -20.31
C ALA A 140 -6.15 17.97 -19.68
N GLU A 141 -5.77 17.77 -18.43
CA GLU A 141 -4.92 18.70 -17.68
C GLU A 141 -3.46 18.69 -18.14
N SER A 142 -2.89 17.53 -18.47
CA SER A 142 -1.52 17.47 -18.99
C SER A 142 -1.37 18.14 -20.36
N ALA A 143 -2.40 18.06 -21.19
CA ALA A 143 -2.42 18.74 -22.49
C ALA A 143 -2.57 20.27 -22.36
N ALA A 144 -3.32 20.74 -21.35
CA ALA A 144 -3.52 22.16 -21.07
C ALA A 144 -2.29 22.80 -20.40
N ASN A 145 -1.49 22.03 -19.66
CA ASN A 145 -0.38 22.47 -18.83
C ASN A 145 0.92 21.72 -19.17
N PRO A 146 1.52 21.94 -20.36
CA PRO A 146 2.66 21.16 -20.83
C PRO A 146 3.94 21.37 -20.02
N ASP A 147 4.04 22.44 -19.25
CA ASP A 147 5.21 22.75 -18.40
C ASP A 147 5.13 22.09 -17.01
N VAL A 148 3.93 21.62 -16.58
CA VAL A 148 3.72 20.92 -15.32
C VAL A 148 4.08 19.43 -15.48
N LYS A 149 4.75 18.85 -14.49
CA LYS A 149 5.04 17.42 -14.46
C LYS A 149 3.88 16.68 -13.79
N PHE A 150 3.51 15.56 -14.40
CA PHE A 150 2.46 14.69 -13.88
C PHE A 150 2.96 13.26 -13.76
N ALA A 151 2.35 12.50 -12.85
CA ALA A 151 2.47 11.04 -12.81
C ALA A 151 1.11 10.42 -12.60
N ILE A 152 0.93 9.18 -13.04
CA ILE A 152 -0.28 8.39 -12.80
C ILE A 152 0.09 6.97 -12.40
N VAL A 153 -0.59 6.45 -11.38
CA VAL A 153 -0.43 5.06 -10.92
C VAL A 153 -1.44 4.18 -11.62
N ASP A 154 -1.00 3.01 -12.09
CA ASP A 154 -1.84 1.96 -12.70
C ASP A 154 -2.51 2.32 -14.03
N ASP A 155 -1.96 3.27 -14.76
CA ASP A 155 -2.43 3.58 -16.11
C ASP A 155 -1.26 3.90 -17.05
N ALA A 156 -1.22 3.26 -18.22
CA ALA A 156 -0.24 3.48 -19.26
C ALA A 156 -0.85 4.11 -20.54
N SER A 157 -2.11 4.52 -20.51
CA SER A 157 -2.78 5.11 -21.67
C SER A 157 -2.19 6.46 -22.09
N LEU A 158 -1.45 7.10 -21.18
CA LEU A 158 -0.77 8.38 -21.37
C LEU A 158 0.74 8.24 -21.55
N ALA A 159 1.26 7.05 -21.84
CA ALA A 159 2.68 6.75 -21.97
C ALA A 159 3.41 7.62 -23.01
N ASP A 160 2.72 8.06 -24.06
CA ASP A 160 3.25 8.90 -25.11
C ASP A 160 3.15 10.41 -24.82
N VAL A 161 2.60 10.81 -23.65
CA VAL A 161 2.45 12.22 -23.25
C VAL A 161 3.74 12.69 -22.58
N PRO A 162 4.47 13.68 -23.12
CA PRO A 162 5.84 13.97 -22.69
C PRO A 162 6.00 14.43 -21.24
N ASN A 163 4.96 14.98 -20.64
CA ASN A 163 4.97 15.48 -19.26
C ASN A 163 4.21 14.56 -18.29
N VAL A 164 3.89 13.31 -18.68
CA VAL A 164 3.22 12.32 -17.83
C VAL A 164 4.12 11.09 -17.64
N THR A 165 4.39 10.71 -16.40
CA THR A 165 5.06 9.46 -16.03
C THR A 165 4.02 8.44 -15.57
N SER A 166 3.90 7.30 -16.26
CA SER A 166 3.05 6.18 -15.86
C SER A 166 3.82 5.24 -14.93
N LEU A 167 3.28 5.00 -13.73
CA LEU A 167 3.88 4.15 -12.70
C LEU A 167 3.10 2.83 -12.67
N MET A 168 3.65 1.80 -13.32
CA MET A 168 3.04 0.48 -13.49
C MET A 168 3.70 -0.56 -12.59
N PHE A 169 2.99 -1.65 -12.29
CA PHE A 169 3.47 -2.71 -11.41
C PHE A 169 3.22 -4.09 -12.02
N GLU A 170 4.13 -5.02 -11.77
CA GLU A 170 3.96 -6.44 -12.11
C GLU A 170 3.23 -7.18 -10.97
N GLN A 171 2.02 -6.76 -10.68
CA GLN A 171 1.20 -7.29 -9.58
C GLN A 171 0.88 -8.79 -9.72
N ALA A 172 0.88 -9.35 -10.92
CA ALA A 172 0.73 -10.78 -11.12
C ALA A 172 1.83 -11.58 -10.40
N GLN A 173 3.06 -11.05 -10.35
CA GLN A 173 4.20 -11.74 -9.73
C GLN A 173 3.98 -11.95 -8.24
N VAL A 174 3.62 -10.92 -7.50
CA VAL A 174 3.37 -11.04 -6.05
C VAL A 174 2.09 -11.82 -5.77
N SER A 175 1.07 -11.66 -6.62
CA SER A 175 -0.19 -12.43 -6.50
C SER A 175 0.03 -13.91 -6.68
N TYR A 176 0.95 -14.33 -7.55
CA TYR A 176 1.34 -15.72 -7.69
C TYR A 176 1.94 -16.28 -6.40
N LEU A 177 2.84 -15.54 -5.76
CA LEU A 177 3.40 -15.95 -4.48
C LEU A 177 2.33 -16.03 -3.39
N ALA A 178 1.42 -15.06 -3.32
CA ALA A 178 0.28 -15.07 -2.40
C ALA A 178 -0.66 -16.26 -2.65
N GLY A 179 -0.93 -16.56 -3.93
CA GLY A 179 -1.70 -17.73 -4.35
C GLY A 179 -1.04 -19.05 -3.95
N TYR A 180 0.27 -19.14 -4.11
CA TYR A 180 1.03 -20.31 -3.69
C TYR A 180 0.93 -20.54 -2.17
N VAL A 181 1.08 -19.48 -1.38
CA VAL A 181 0.88 -19.53 0.08
C VAL A 181 -0.55 -19.99 0.41
N ALA A 182 -1.57 -19.44 -0.27
CA ALA A 182 -2.97 -19.83 -0.06
C ALA A 182 -3.21 -21.31 -0.38
N GLY A 183 -2.70 -21.81 -1.52
CA GLY A 183 -2.84 -23.20 -1.96
C GLY A 183 -2.17 -24.20 -1.00
N LYS A 184 -1.03 -23.84 -0.40
CA LYS A 184 -0.35 -24.64 0.63
C LYS A 184 -1.03 -24.57 2.00
N THR A 185 -1.73 -23.49 2.30
CA THR A 185 -2.33 -23.26 3.63
C THR A 185 -3.75 -23.79 3.75
N THR A 186 -4.54 -23.75 2.66
CA THR A 186 -5.94 -24.20 2.70
C THR A 186 -6.08 -25.62 3.24
N LYS A 187 -7.08 -25.86 4.09
CA LYS A 187 -7.46 -27.16 4.63
C LYS A 187 -8.71 -27.73 3.97
N LYS A 188 -9.46 -26.86 3.27
CA LYS A 188 -10.72 -27.23 2.61
C LYS A 188 -10.58 -27.32 1.09
N ASN A 189 -9.39 -27.13 0.55
CA ASN A 189 -9.13 -27.04 -0.89
C ASN A 189 -10.06 -26.00 -1.57
N THR A 190 -10.40 -24.94 -0.86
CA THR A 190 -11.25 -23.85 -1.40
C THR A 190 -10.71 -22.53 -0.87
N VAL A 191 -10.28 -21.70 -1.79
CA VAL A 191 -9.77 -20.35 -1.51
C VAL A 191 -10.60 -19.32 -2.27
N GLY A 192 -10.46 -18.04 -1.95
CA GLY A 192 -11.19 -16.97 -2.64
C GLY A 192 -10.29 -15.82 -3.05
N ILE A 193 -10.72 -15.07 -4.07
CA ILE A 193 -10.20 -13.75 -4.42
C ILE A 193 -11.36 -12.78 -4.63
N VAL A 194 -11.24 -11.58 -4.05
CA VAL A 194 -12.20 -10.48 -4.21
C VAL A 194 -11.49 -9.31 -4.86
N LEU A 195 -11.89 -8.96 -6.08
CA LEU A 195 -11.44 -7.73 -6.75
C LEU A 195 -12.37 -6.57 -6.44
N GLY A 196 -11.84 -5.37 -6.34
CA GLY A 196 -12.63 -4.14 -6.25
C GLY A 196 -13.39 -3.86 -7.55
N MET A 197 -12.70 -3.98 -8.68
CA MET A 197 -13.25 -3.86 -10.05
C MET A 197 -12.63 -4.93 -10.94
N ALA A 198 -13.39 -5.47 -11.90
CA ALA A 198 -12.88 -6.40 -12.90
C ALA A 198 -12.44 -5.62 -14.16
N THR A 199 -11.21 -5.16 -14.17
CA THR A 199 -10.55 -4.53 -15.33
C THR A 199 -9.35 -5.36 -15.74
N ASP A 200 -8.81 -5.16 -16.95
CA ASP A 200 -7.63 -5.89 -17.43
C ASP A 200 -6.46 -5.79 -16.45
N MET A 201 -6.25 -4.60 -15.88
CA MET A 201 -5.19 -4.37 -14.89
C MET A 201 -5.45 -5.14 -13.58
N MET A 202 -6.68 -5.11 -13.08
CA MET A 202 -7.04 -5.83 -11.85
C MET A 202 -7.04 -7.34 -12.03
N ASN A 203 -7.39 -7.82 -13.24
CA ASN A 203 -7.37 -9.26 -13.58
C ASN A 203 -5.95 -9.84 -13.52
N GLN A 204 -4.90 -9.05 -13.64
CA GLN A 204 -3.51 -9.51 -13.44
C GLN A 204 -3.29 -10.09 -12.02
N PHE A 205 -3.91 -9.50 -10.99
CA PHE A 205 -3.92 -10.09 -9.65
C PHE A 205 -4.60 -11.46 -9.65
N GLY A 206 -5.75 -11.56 -10.35
CA GLY A 206 -6.52 -12.80 -10.46
C GLY A 206 -5.77 -13.91 -11.16
N TYR A 207 -5.13 -13.62 -12.30
CA TYR A 207 -4.31 -14.59 -13.03
C TYR A 207 -3.14 -15.08 -12.18
N GLY A 208 -2.36 -14.16 -11.60
CA GLY A 208 -1.24 -14.50 -10.73
C GLY A 208 -1.68 -15.38 -9.55
N TYR A 209 -2.69 -14.93 -8.81
CA TYR A 209 -3.19 -15.66 -7.63
C TYR A 209 -3.70 -17.05 -7.99
N THR A 210 -4.56 -17.16 -9.00
CA THR A 210 -5.13 -18.46 -9.41
C THR A 210 -4.03 -19.41 -9.90
N ALA A 211 -3.06 -18.90 -10.67
CA ALA A 211 -1.91 -19.69 -11.11
C ALA A 211 -1.09 -20.22 -9.93
N GLY A 212 -0.79 -19.36 -8.93
CA GLY A 212 -0.05 -19.75 -7.73
C GLY A 212 -0.78 -20.80 -6.89
N VAL A 213 -2.11 -20.64 -6.72
CA VAL A 213 -2.95 -21.63 -6.02
C VAL A 213 -2.88 -22.99 -6.71
N LEU A 214 -3.08 -23.04 -8.03
CA LEU A 214 -3.11 -24.29 -8.78
C LEU A 214 -1.74 -24.98 -8.87
N ASP A 215 -0.65 -24.22 -8.95
CA ASP A 215 0.70 -24.77 -8.91
C ASP A 215 1.06 -25.33 -7.51
N ALA A 216 0.48 -24.77 -6.43
CA ALA A 216 0.65 -25.27 -5.07
C ALA A 216 -0.27 -26.43 -4.73
N ASN A 217 -1.49 -26.44 -5.28
CA ASN A 217 -2.54 -27.42 -4.99
C ASN A 217 -3.51 -27.50 -6.18
N ALA A 218 -3.26 -28.46 -7.06
CA ALA A 218 -4.04 -28.64 -8.29
C ALA A 218 -5.53 -29.02 -8.04
N ASP A 219 -5.87 -29.50 -6.85
CA ASP A 219 -7.25 -29.86 -6.47
C ASP A 219 -8.00 -28.68 -5.82
N ALA A 220 -7.36 -27.53 -5.64
CA ALA A 220 -7.99 -26.38 -5.01
C ALA A 220 -8.98 -25.69 -5.95
N LYS A 221 -10.12 -25.31 -5.39
CA LYS A 221 -11.09 -24.45 -6.04
C LYS A 221 -10.82 -22.99 -5.67
N VAL A 222 -10.76 -22.10 -6.66
CA VAL A 222 -10.64 -20.65 -6.47
C VAL A 222 -12.01 -20.01 -6.70
N LEU A 223 -12.64 -19.51 -5.64
CA LEU A 223 -13.84 -18.70 -5.73
C LEU A 223 -13.45 -17.26 -6.09
N GLN A 224 -14.15 -16.67 -7.03
CA GLN A 224 -13.82 -15.36 -7.60
C GLN A 224 -15.03 -14.43 -7.48
N ALA A 225 -14.81 -13.19 -7.10
CA ALA A 225 -15.86 -12.19 -7.05
C ALA A 225 -15.33 -10.78 -7.32
N ASN A 226 -16.15 -9.99 -8.01
CA ASN A 226 -15.97 -8.57 -8.20
C ASN A 226 -16.93 -7.81 -7.27
N ALA A 227 -16.40 -6.97 -6.39
CA ALA A 227 -17.19 -6.17 -5.45
C ALA A 227 -17.82 -4.93 -6.10
N ASN A 228 -17.36 -4.55 -7.30
CA ASN A 228 -17.75 -3.33 -8.01
C ASN A 228 -17.57 -2.05 -7.19
N SER A 229 -16.61 -2.03 -6.28
CA SER A 229 -16.26 -0.87 -5.45
C SER A 229 -14.88 -1.01 -4.80
N PHE A 230 -14.18 0.10 -4.65
CA PHE A 230 -12.98 0.21 -3.81
C PHE A 230 -13.26 0.86 -2.44
N ALA A 231 -14.49 1.33 -2.19
CA ALA A 231 -14.84 2.11 -1.00
C ALA A 231 -16.01 1.55 -0.17
N ASP A 232 -16.64 0.45 -0.60
CA ASP A 232 -17.82 -0.14 0.08
C ASP A 232 -17.42 -1.35 0.94
N THR A 233 -17.06 -1.08 2.20
CA THR A 233 -16.70 -2.10 3.21
C THR A 233 -17.82 -3.12 3.45
N ALA A 234 -19.10 -2.71 3.38
CA ALA A 234 -20.23 -3.59 3.62
C ALA A 234 -20.38 -4.61 2.47
N THR A 235 -20.19 -4.18 1.24
CA THR A 235 -20.15 -5.08 0.07
C THR A 235 -18.98 -6.05 0.16
N GLY A 236 -17.78 -5.59 0.55
CA GLY A 236 -16.62 -6.46 0.78
C GLY A 236 -16.91 -7.57 1.77
N LYS A 237 -17.50 -7.22 2.93
CA LYS A 237 -17.88 -8.18 3.98
C LYS A 237 -18.92 -9.19 3.50
N THR A 238 -19.92 -8.73 2.76
CA THR A 238 -20.98 -9.61 2.22
C THR A 238 -20.39 -10.59 1.21
N THR A 239 -19.53 -10.13 0.33
CA THR A 239 -18.86 -10.94 -0.69
C THR A 239 -18.00 -12.03 -0.04
N ALA A 240 -17.19 -11.68 0.94
CA ALA A 240 -16.37 -12.64 1.67
C ALA A 240 -17.22 -13.67 2.45
N ASN A 241 -18.30 -13.25 3.11
CA ASN A 241 -19.20 -14.17 3.79
C ASN A 241 -19.86 -15.19 2.84
N ASN A 242 -20.15 -14.80 1.59
CA ASN A 242 -20.61 -15.73 0.56
C ASN A 242 -19.52 -16.75 0.24
N MET A 243 -18.24 -16.34 0.11
CA MET A 243 -17.13 -17.27 -0.13
C MET A 243 -16.92 -18.22 1.06
N VAL A 244 -16.99 -17.72 2.29
CA VAL A 244 -16.92 -18.54 3.52
C VAL A 244 -18.02 -19.62 3.53
N THR A 245 -19.25 -19.23 3.18
CA THR A 245 -20.39 -20.14 3.10
C THR A 245 -20.18 -21.22 2.03
N ASN A 246 -19.47 -20.89 0.95
CA ASN A 246 -19.10 -21.81 -0.12
C ASN A 246 -17.79 -22.58 0.16
N GLY A 247 -17.26 -22.50 1.39
CA GLY A 247 -16.17 -23.34 1.86
C GLY A 247 -14.80 -22.71 1.84
N ALA A 248 -14.63 -21.45 1.41
CA ALA A 248 -13.33 -20.81 1.45
C ALA A 248 -12.78 -20.72 2.87
N ASP A 249 -11.50 -21.01 3.04
CA ASP A 249 -10.76 -20.88 4.29
C ASP A 249 -9.51 -19.99 4.19
N VAL A 250 -9.23 -19.47 2.98
CA VAL A 250 -8.27 -18.40 2.72
C VAL A 250 -8.89 -17.47 1.67
N ILE A 251 -8.94 -16.16 1.92
CA ILE A 251 -9.48 -15.19 0.97
C ILE A 251 -8.46 -14.07 0.74
N PHE A 252 -8.06 -13.86 -0.51
CA PHE A 252 -7.26 -12.73 -0.95
C PHE A 252 -8.17 -11.56 -1.31
N GLN A 253 -7.95 -10.41 -0.69
CA GLN A 253 -8.64 -9.18 -1.02
C GLN A 253 -7.74 -8.27 -1.87
N VAL A 254 -8.31 -7.73 -2.96
CA VAL A 254 -7.67 -6.77 -3.85
C VAL A 254 -8.70 -5.67 -4.15
N ALA A 255 -9.13 -4.97 -3.10
CA ALA A 255 -10.31 -4.12 -3.19
C ALA A 255 -10.22 -2.81 -2.38
N GLY A 256 -9.00 -2.32 -2.06
CA GLY A 256 -8.82 -1.08 -1.31
C GLY A 256 -9.60 -1.06 0.00
N GLY A 257 -10.32 0.03 0.30
CA GLY A 257 -11.16 0.16 1.48
C GLY A 257 -12.29 -0.87 1.57
N THR A 258 -12.81 -1.36 0.44
CA THR A 258 -13.77 -2.49 0.40
C THR A 258 -13.13 -3.76 0.97
N GLY A 259 -11.83 -3.94 0.78
CA GLY A 259 -11.05 -5.06 1.30
C GLY A 259 -11.01 -5.14 2.83
N LEU A 260 -11.16 -4.03 3.54
CA LEU A 260 -11.28 -4.04 5.01
C LEU A 260 -12.50 -4.85 5.47
N GLY A 261 -13.58 -4.81 4.71
CA GLY A 261 -14.76 -5.65 4.96
C GLY A 261 -14.51 -7.14 4.73
N VAL A 262 -13.66 -7.49 3.74
CA VAL A 262 -13.23 -8.88 3.51
C VAL A 262 -12.42 -9.38 4.69
N ILE A 263 -11.46 -8.59 5.19
CA ILE A 263 -10.65 -8.91 6.37
C ILE A 263 -11.53 -9.12 7.59
N ASP A 264 -12.52 -8.25 7.82
CA ASP A 264 -13.49 -8.36 8.91
C ASP A 264 -14.28 -9.68 8.86
N ALA A 265 -14.78 -10.06 7.68
CA ALA A 265 -15.49 -11.32 7.49
C ALA A 265 -14.59 -12.54 7.77
N CYS A 266 -13.35 -12.51 7.31
CA CYS A 266 -12.37 -13.57 7.59
C CYS A 266 -12.10 -13.70 9.09
N LYS A 267 -11.93 -12.57 9.78
CA LYS A 267 -11.73 -12.52 11.24
C LYS A 267 -12.91 -13.13 12.00
N GLU A 268 -14.13 -12.76 11.64
CA GLU A 268 -15.34 -13.31 12.26
C GLU A 268 -15.50 -14.81 11.99
N ALA A 269 -15.17 -15.25 10.78
CA ALA A 269 -15.22 -16.66 10.39
C ALA A 269 -14.03 -17.49 10.87
N LYS A 270 -12.99 -16.86 11.46
CA LYS A 270 -11.73 -17.48 11.90
C LYS A 270 -11.05 -18.26 10.79
N ILE A 271 -10.95 -17.63 9.62
CA ILE A 271 -10.21 -18.10 8.46
C ILE A 271 -9.12 -17.09 8.10
N TRP A 272 -8.25 -17.45 7.17
CA TRP A 272 -7.18 -16.57 6.72
C TRP A 272 -7.65 -15.53 5.71
N ALA A 273 -7.12 -14.32 5.84
CA ALA A 273 -7.15 -13.31 4.80
C ALA A 273 -5.72 -13.05 4.26
N ILE A 274 -5.62 -12.69 3.00
CA ILE A 274 -4.41 -12.14 2.41
C ILE A 274 -4.69 -10.68 2.07
N GLY A 275 -3.80 -9.79 2.53
CA GLY A 275 -3.86 -8.35 2.29
C GLY A 275 -3.25 -7.93 0.96
N VAL A 276 -3.35 -6.64 0.62
CA VAL A 276 -2.82 -6.06 -0.62
C VAL A 276 -2.22 -4.67 -0.38
N ASP A 277 -1.40 -4.20 -1.31
CA ASP A 277 -0.71 -2.91 -1.40
C ASP A 277 0.34 -2.69 -0.30
N SER A 278 -0.05 -2.74 0.96
CA SER A 278 0.81 -2.58 2.13
C SER A 278 0.80 -3.81 3.03
N ASP A 279 1.67 -3.85 4.04
CA ASP A 279 1.59 -4.87 5.09
C ASP A 279 0.39 -4.58 5.99
N GLN A 280 -0.69 -5.33 5.79
CA GLN A 280 -1.93 -5.21 6.54
C GLN A 280 -1.99 -6.10 7.79
N SER A 281 -0.89 -6.74 8.18
CA SER A 281 -0.83 -7.63 9.36
C SER A 281 -1.31 -6.96 10.64
N SER A 282 -1.05 -5.66 10.81
CA SER A 282 -1.47 -4.88 11.99
C SER A 282 -2.99 -4.72 12.10
N ILE A 283 -3.76 -4.85 11.01
CA ILE A 283 -5.23 -4.72 11.00
C ILE A 283 -5.86 -5.92 11.73
N ALA A 284 -5.35 -7.12 11.48
CA ALA A 284 -5.85 -8.35 12.08
C ALA A 284 -4.73 -9.41 12.19
N PRO A 285 -3.80 -9.30 13.18
CA PRO A 285 -2.59 -10.11 13.24
C PRO A 285 -2.82 -11.62 13.27
N GLU A 286 -3.95 -12.08 13.85
CA GLU A 286 -4.30 -13.50 13.90
C GLU A 286 -5.11 -13.99 12.69
N THR A 287 -5.37 -13.11 11.73
CA THR A 287 -6.22 -13.37 10.55
C THR A 287 -5.46 -13.16 9.25
N ILE A 288 -4.56 -12.17 9.19
CA ILE A 288 -3.75 -11.91 8.00
C ILE A 288 -2.65 -12.97 7.91
N LEU A 289 -2.72 -13.77 6.86
CA LEU A 289 -1.72 -14.78 6.55
C LEU A 289 -0.43 -14.16 6.02
N THR A 290 -0.57 -13.22 5.11
CA THR A 290 0.45 -12.36 4.51
C THR A 290 -0.23 -11.23 3.75
N SER A 291 0.53 -10.31 3.15
CA SER A 291 0.02 -9.29 2.23
C SER A 291 0.83 -9.30 0.93
N ALA A 292 0.15 -9.25 -0.21
CA ALA A 292 0.74 -9.02 -1.52
C ALA A 292 0.99 -7.51 -1.67
N MET A 293 2.16 -7.06 -1.27
CA MET A 293 2.50 -5.63 -1.29
C MET A 293 2.72 -5.16 -2.71
N LYS A 294 2.15 -4.00 -3.03
CA LYS A 294 2.38 -3.21 -4.22
C LYS A 294 2.89 -1.86 -3.78
N ARG A 295 4.18 -1.64 -3.96
CA ARG A 295 4.95 -0.58 -3.30
C ARG A 295 4.72 0.79 -3.96
N VAL A 296 3.45 1.24 -3.94
CA VAL A 296 3.07 2.57 -4.42
C VAL A 296 3.81 3.66 -3.63
N ASP A 297 4.08 3.41 -2.35
CA ASP A 297 4.92 4.27 -1.52
C ASP A 297 6.33 4.48 -2.11
N ASN A 298 6.97 3.43 -2.60
CA ASN A 298 8.26 3.54 -3.26
C ASN A 298 8.15 4.31 -4.59
N ALA A 299 7.16 3.99 -5.42
CA ALA A 299 6.99 4.65 -6.71
C ALA A 299 6.75 6.16 -6.58
N VAL A 300 5.93 6.58 -5.61
CA VAL A 300 5.67 7.99 -5.29
C VAL A 300 6.93 8.67 -4.75
N PHE A 301 7.68 7.99 -3.88
CA PHE A 301 8.95 8.51 -3.38
C PHE A 301 9.97 8.68 -4.51
N ASP A 302 10.10 7.68 -5.38
CA ASP A 302 11.08 7.69 -6.46
C ASP A 302 10.82 8.78 -7.48
N VAL A 303 9.57 8.96 -7.93
CA VAL A 303 9.23 10.05 -8.87
C VAL A 303 9.38 11.43 -8.21
N SER A 304 9.13 11.55 -6.90
CA SER A 304 9.40 12.77 -6.14
C SER A 304 10.90 13.07 -6.04
N LYS A 305 11.71 12.03 -5.86
CA LYS A 305 13.18 12.14 -5.86
C LYS A 305 13.71 12.53 -7.22
N GLU A 306 13.14 11.99 -8.28
CA GLU A 306 13.51 12.37 -9.65
C GLU A 306 13.16 13.83 -9.95
N LEU A 307 12.06 14.36 -9.40
CA LEU A 307 11.76 15.79 -9.46
C LEU A 307 12.92 16.61 -8.86
N VAL A 308 13.32 16.27 -7.63
CA VAL A 308 14.43 16.95 -6.94
C VAL A 308 15.74 16.84 -7.72
N ASP A 309 15.99 15.70 -8.36
CA ASP A 309 17.17 15.47 -9.21
C ASP A 309 17.06 16.11 -10.60
N GLY A 310 15.92 16.71 -10.96
CA GLY A 310 15.66 17.30 -12.30
C GLY A 310 15.56 16.27 -13.42
N LYS A 311 15.08 15.04 -13.11
CA LYS A 311 15.08 13.88 -14.02
C LYS A 311 13.68 13.33 -14.34
N VAL A 312 12.61 14.00 -13.90
CA VAL A 312 11.25 13.56 -14.24
C VAL A 312 11.02 13.67 -15.74
N GLU A 313 10.79 12.54 -16.38
CA GLU A 313 10.52 12.42 -17.80
C GLU A 313 9.22 11.65 -18.02
N GLY A 314 8.50 11.96 -19.11
CA GLY A 314 7.33 11.19 -19.52
C GLY A 314 7.70 9.77 -19.95
N GLY A 315 6.72 8.87 -19.93
CA GLY A 315 6.90 7.47 -20.32
C GLY A 315 6.42 6.50 -19.22
N VAL A 316 6.81 5.24 -19.34
CA VAL A 316 6.36 4.17 -18.42
C VAL A 316 7.53 3.70 -17.56
N LYS A 317 7.27 3.60 -16.26
CA LYS A 317 8.13 2.91 -15.28
C LYS A 317 7.38 1.73 -14.73
N THR A 318 7.98 0.55 -14.80
CA THR A 318 7.38 -0.69 -14.30
C THR A 318 8.15 -1.18 -13.09
N TYR A 319 7.44 -1.35 -12.00
CA TYR A 319 7.93 -1.85 -10.71
C TYR A 319 7.65 -3.35 -10.59
N THR A 320 8.67 -4.12 -10.30
CA THR A 320 8.66 -5.59 -10.37
C THR A 320 9.10 -6.23 -9.04
N LEU A 321 9.09 -7.54 -8.99
CA LEU A 321 9.66 -8.30 -7.88
C LEU A 321 11.19 -8.15 -7.79
N ALA A 322 11.87 -7.87 -8.92
CA ALA A 322 13.33 -7.74 -8.97
C ALA A 322 13.85 -6.44 -8.35
N ASP A 323 13.05 -5.38 -8.37
CA ASP A 323 13.37 -4.06 -7.80
C ASP A 323 12.56 -3.74 -6.53
N GLU A 324 11.98 -4.77 -5.91
CA GLU A 324 11.16 -4.65 -4.71
C GLU A 324 9.93 -3.73 -4.90
N GLY A 325 9.49 -3.53 -6.14
CA GLY A 325 8.30 -2.78 -6.49
C GLY A 325 7.01 -3.52 -6.16
N VAL A 326 7.07 -4.85 -6.12
CA VAL A 326 6.06 -5.76 -5.53
C VAL A 326 6.77 -6.81 -4.69
N ASP A 327 6.20 -7.23 -3.56
CA ASP A 327 6.72 -8.33 -2.74
C ASP A 327 5.66 -8.85 -1.77
N LEU A 328 5.87 -10.02 -1.17
CA LEU A 328 5.10 -10.40 0.02
C LEU A 328 5.56 -9.61 1.25
N ALA A 329 4.64 -9.35 2.16
CA ALA A 329 4.96 -8.73 3.44
C ALA A 329 6.03 -9.55 4.19
N PRO A 330 6.97 -8.89 4.91
CA PRO A 330 8.10 -9.56 5.54
C PRO A 330 7.71 -10.45 6.71
N GLY A 331 6.52 -10.25 7.31
CA GLY A 331 6.00 -11.08 8.40
C GLY A 331 5.61 -12.47 7.90
N THR A 332 6.18 -13.50 8.50
CA THR A 332 5.95 -14.91 8.12
C THR A 332 5.42 -15.77 9.26
N GLU A 333 5.03 -15.16 10.37
CA GLU A 333 4.64 -15.84 11.62
C GLU A 333 3.42 -16.76 11.43
N ASN A 334 2.55 -16.42 10.48
CA ASN A 334 1.36 -17.19 10.16
C ASN A 334 1.55 -18.20 9.01
N ILE A 335 2.73 -18.23 8.39
CA ILE A 335 3.06 -19.12 7.27
C ILE A 335 3.93 -20.29 7.78
N ASP A 336 3.66 -21.50 7.31
CA ASP A 336 4.55 -22.65 7.60
C ASP A 336 5.98 -22.35 7.10
N PRO A 337 7.02 -22.50 7.93
CA PRO A 337 8.39 -22.23 7.53
C PRO A 337 8.89 -23.02 6.30
N ALA A 338 8.28 -24.17 6.00
CA ALA A 338 8.57 -24.89 4.77
C ALA A 338 8.04 -24.19 3.55
N VAL A 339 6.82 -23.60 3.66
CA VAL A 339 6.20 -22.82 2.58
C VAL A 339 6.98 -21.52 2.34
N VAL A 340 7.46 -20.85 3.39
CA VAL A 340 8.33 -19.66 3.26
C VAL A 340 9.54 -19.95 2.38
N LYS A 341 10.23 -21.08 2.61
CA LYS A 341 11.39 -21.48 1.79
C LYS A 341 11.01 -21.75 0.32
N GLU A 342 9.87 -22.41 0.10
CA GLU A 342 9.37 -22.67 -1.26
C GLU A 342 9.07 -21.33 -1.98
N VAL A 343 8.46 -20.37 -1.29
CA VAL A 343 8.17 -19.03 -1.80
C VAL A 343 9.47 -18.28 -2.15
N ASP A 344 10.50 -18.35 -1.30
CA ASP A 344 11.80 -17.73 -1.56
C ASP A 344 12.46 -18.28 -2.85
N GLU A 345 12.32 -19.59 -3.09
CA GLU A 345 12.83 -20.21 -4.33
C GLU A 345 11.99 -19.80 -5.56
N LEU A 346 10.67 -19.71 -5.42
CA LEU A 346 9.79 -19.22 -6.48
C LEU A 346 10.09 -17.76 -6.82
N LYS A 347 10.30 -16.91 -5.82
CA LYS A 347 10.72 -15.53 -6.00
C LYS A 347 11.98 -15.43 -6.85
N LYS A 348 13.02 -16.23 -6.55
CA LYS A 348 14.27 -16.27 -7.34
C LYS A 348 14.01 -16.69 -8.78
N LYS A 349 13.13 -17.66 -9.02
CA LYS A 349 12.77 -18.13 -10.37
C LYS A 349 12.00 -17.08 -11.17
N ILE A 350 11.11 -16.32 -10.52
CA ILE A 350 10.41 -15.21 -11.17
C ILE A 350 11.40 -14.12 -11.54
N VAL A 351 12.24 -13.69 -10.59
CA VAL A 351 13.25 -12.64 -10.81
C VAL A 351 14.26 -13.03 -11.91
N SER A 352 14.66 -14.30 -11.98
CA SER A 352 15.56 -14.80 -13.05
C SER A 352 14.88 -15.01 -14.41
N GLY A 353 13.54 -14.94 -14.46
CA GLY A 353 12.75 -15.24 -15.66
C GLY A 353 12.59 -16.74 -15.97
N GLU A 354 13.08 -17.63 -15.09
CA GLU A 354 12.86 -19.09 -15.20
C GLU A 354 11.37 -19.42 -15.07
N LEU A 355 10.68 -18.76 -14.14
CA LEU A 355 9.23 -18.85 -13.96
C LEU A 355 8.56 -17.58 -14.48
N LYS A 356 7.78 -17.71 -15.54
CA LYS A 356 6.95 -16.64 -16.08
C LYS A 356 5.55 -16.74 -15.48
N VAL A 357 5.14 -15.72 -14.74
CA VAL A 357 3.80 -15.61 -14.19
C VAL A 357 2.88 -15.03 -15.26
N PRO A 358 1.71 -15.66 -15.55
CA PRO A 358 0.78 -15.10 -16.51
C PRO A 358 0.18 -13.79 -15.96
N ASN A 359 0.17 -12.75 -16.79
CA ASN A 359 -0.39 -11.45 -16.46
C ASN A 359 -1.49 -11.01 -17.44
N ASN A 360 -1.94 -11.91 -18.33
CA ASN A 360 -3.03 -11.70 -19.26
C ASN A 360 -3.80 -12.99 -19.50
N LYS A 361 -5.01 -12.86 -20.06
CA LYS A 361 -5.94 -13.98 -20.31
C LYS A 361 -5.30 -15.08 -21.17
N ALA A 362 -4.68 -14.72 -22.27
CA ALA A 362 -4.14 -15.68 -23.24
C ALA A 362 -3.03 -16.56 -22.63
N ASP A 363 -2.09 -15.95 -21.89
CA ASP A 363 -1.01 -16.68 -21.23
C ASP A 363 -1.53 -17.55 -20.07
N PHE A 364 -2.55 -17.05 -19.34
CA PHE A 364 -3.17 -17.79 -18.28
C PHE A 364 -3.91 -19.03 -18.81
N GLU A 365 -4.82 -18.87 -19.76
CA GLU A 365 -5.61 -19.95 -20.34
C GLU A 365 -4.75 -21.01 -21.02
N ALA A 366 -3.63 -20.60 -21.64
CA ALA A 366 -2.70 -21.54 -22.30
C ALA A 366 -2.12 -22.59 -21.32
N LYS A 367 -1.99 -22.26 -20.03
CA LYS A 367 -1.42 -23.17 -19.02
C LYS A 367 -2.46 -23.77 -18.09
N TYR A 368 -3.47 -23.01 -17.69
CA TYR A 368 -4.42 -23.39 -16.64
C TYR A 368 -5.84 -23.64 -17.15
N GLY A 369 -6.11 -23.30 -18.42
CA GLY A 369 -7.46 -23.40 -18.99
C GLY A 369 -8.37 -22.27 -18.55
N ASP A 370 -9.65 -22.38 -18.92
CA ASP A 370 -10.70 -21.39 -18.63
C ASP A 370 -11.26 -21.63 -17.20
N VAL A 371 -10.48 -21.26 -16.20
CA VAL A 371 -10.83 -21.40 -14.76
C VAL A 371 -10.88 -20.07 -14.03
N TYR A 372 -10.66 -18.97 -14.75
CA TYR A 372 -10.78 -17.61 -14.25
C TYR A 372 -11.90 -16.87 -14.98
N ASP A 373 -12.93 -16.42 -14.24
CA ASP A 373 -14.20 -15.95 -14.80
C ASP A 373 -14.42 -14.43 -14.76
N LEU A 374 -13.54 -13.66 -14.05
CA LEU A 374 -13.75 -12.21 -13.86
C LEU A 374 -13.31 -11.36 -15.06
N ASP A 375 -12.75 -11.96 -16.09
CA ASP A 375 -12.27 -11.33 -17.30
C ASP A 375 -13.23 -11.49 -18.50
N ASN A 376 -14.46 -11.99 -18.25
CA ASN A 376 -15.50 -12.24 -19.25
C ASN A 376 -16.55 -11.13 -19.30
#